data_4c9f4a838463c8f39ac16c7299f5b454
#
_entry.id   4c9f4a838463c8f39ac16c7299f5b454
#
_cell.length_a   1.000
_cell.length_b   1.000
_cell.length_c   1.000
_cell.angle_alpha   90.00
_cell.angle_beta   90.00
_cell.angle_gamma   90.00
#
_symmetry.space_group_name_H-M   'P 1'
#
loop_
_entity.id
_entity.type
_entity.pdbx_description
1 polymer ?
#
loop_
_entity_poly.entity_id
_entity_poly.type
_entity_poly.pdbx_seq_one_letter_code
_entity_poly.pdbx_strand_id
1 'polypeptide(L)'
;NDSVIYYRSNTEAKSRFGGFFLNAGLLYSIKLKNGILNLGAYGNLQQSLRAKKDNIDETIAYDGNGGIITIDTVSYNKEVSGTVKIPGTYSAGFTYTNSDWLFGVDFETSNWKAYRYYGQEDAVQNTWLIRAGVQYYPAKENTPASKYWRFVKYRAGVYYGPDYIKLTKSRPAYAVTAGASFPLTTATTM
;
A
#
# COMPACT_ATOMS: atom_id res chain seq x y z
N ASN A 1 26.06 -27.67 -41.98
CA ASN A 1 25.66 -26.66 -41.01
C ASN A 1 24.89 -27.32 -39.89
N ASP A 2 25.59 -27.69 -38.81
CA ASP A 2 24.92 -28.11 -37.58
C ASP A 2 24.30 -26.87 -36.92
N SER A 3 23.04 -26.63 -37.16
CA SER A 3 22.28 -25.63 -36.46
C SER A 3 21.93 -26.19 -35.07
N VAL A 4 22.55 -25.67 -34.02
CA VAL A 4 22.17 -25.99 -32.65
C VAL A 4 20.80 -25.40 -32.39
N ILE A 5 19.81 -26.25 -32.11
CA ILE A 5 18.48 -25.82 -31.72
C ILE A 5 18.52 -25.42 -30.23
N TYR A 6 18.35 -24.15 -29.93
CA TYR A 6 18.23 -23.66 -28.55
C TYR A 6 16.78 -23.66 -28.14
N TYR A 7 16.44 -24.47 -27.15
CA TYR A 7 15.13 -24.43 -26.49
C TYR A 7 15.15 -23.33 -25.41
N ARG A 8 13.96 -22.81 -25.09
CA ARG A 8 13.79 -21.81 -24.04
C ARG A 8 13.28 -22.49 -22.78
N SER A 9 13.64 -21.91 -21.62
CA SER A 9 13.06 -22.31 -20.34
C SER A 9 11.86 -21.44 -20.03
N ASN A 10 10.78 -22.09 -19.57
CA ASN A 10 9.60 -21.46 -19.00
C ASN A 10 9.52 -21.88 -17.53
N THR A 11 9.44 -20.90 -16.63
CA THR A 11 9.22 -21.13 -15.19
C THR A 11 7.90 -20.48 -14.81
N GLU A 12 6.94 -21.27 -14.38
CA GLU A 12 5.67 -20.80 -13.88
C GLU A 12 5.56 -21.08 -12.37
N ALA A 13 5.23 -20.04 -11.59
CA ALA A 13 4.97 -20.16 -10.18
C ALA A 13 3.56 -19.64 -9.88
N LYS A 14 2.69 -20.51 -9.37
CA LYS A 14 1.33 -20.16 -8.96
C LYS A 14 1.17 -20.33 -7.46
N SER A 15 0.80 -19.27 -6.77
CA SER A 15 0.61 -19.29 -5.33
C SER A 15 -0.84 -18.97 -4.96
N ARG A 16 -1.37 -19.70 -3.98
CA ARG A 16 -2.69 -19.48 -3.39
C ARG A 16 -2.53 -19.26 -1.89
N PHE A 17 -3.18 -18.24 -1.37
CA PHE A 17 -3.13 -17.89 0.05
C PHE A 17 -4.53 -17.96 0.65
N GLY A 18 -4.63 -18.44 1.87
CA GLY A 18 -5.87 -18.49 2.61
C GLY A 18 -5.65 -18.38 4.11
N GLY A 19 -6.54 -17.65 4.79
CA GLY A 19 -6.48 -17.47 6.24
C GLY A 19 -7.34 -16.30 6.68
N PHE A 20 -7.33 -16.05 7.99
CA PHE A 20 -7.98 -14.89 8.57
C PHE A 20 -6.95 -13.76 8.69
N PHE A 21 -7.39 -12.55 8.35
CA PHE A 21 -6.62 -11.34 8.55
C PHE A 21 -7.45 -10.38 9.39
N LEU A 22 -7.02 -10.17 10.64
CA LEU A 22 -7.75 -9.36 11.61
C LEU A 22 -7.06 -8.00 11.78
N ASN A 23 -7.82 -6.94 11.50
CA ASN A 23 -7.47 -5.57 11.85
C ASN A 23 -8.44 -5.04 12.90
N ALA A 24 -7.94 -4.26 13.84
CA ALA A 24 -8.76 -3.55 14.81
C ALA A 24 -8.37 -2.08 14.83
N GLY A 25 -9.34 -1.22 15.06
CA GLY A 25 -9.11 0.22 15.16
C GLY A 25 -10.08 0.90 16.11
N LEU A 26 -9.64 2.03 16.62
CA LEU A 26 -10.40 2.90 17.50
C LEU A 26 -10.32 4.33 17.00
N LEU A 27 -11.44 5.03 17.01
CA LEU A 27 -11.53 6.46 16.74
C LEU A 27 -12.27 7.13 17.90
N TYR A 28 -11.68 8.19 18.45
CA TYR A 28 -12.25 8.99 19.51
C TYR A 28 -12.26 10.47 19.16
N SER A 29 -13.44 11.10 19.23
CA SER A 29 -13.63 12.50 18.86
C SER A 29 -13.88 13.37 20.11
N ILE A 30 -13.12 14.45 20.22
CA ILE A 30 -13.20 15.41 21.31
C ILE A 30 -13.64 16.75 20.73
N LYS A 31 -14.76 17.27 21.20
CA LYS A 31 -15.23 18.62 20.86
C LYS A 31 -14.49 19.63 21.72
N LEU A 32 -13.72 20.49 21.06
CA LEU A 32 -13.04 21.63 21.68
C LEU A 32 -13.82 22.92 21.40
N LYS A 33 -13.53 23.98 22.14
CA LYS A 33 -14.19 25.30 21.98
C LYS A 33 -14.14 25.82 20.54
N ASN A 34 -13.03 25.59 19.83
CA ASN A 34 -12.77 26.16 18.51
C ASN A 34 -12.57 25.08 17.42
N GLY A 35 -13.01 23.82 17.65
CA GLY A 35 -12.84 22.77 16.67
C GLY A 35 -13.09 21.37 17.22
N ILE A 36 -12.73 20.39 16.42
CA ILE A 36 -12.86 18.97 16.75
C ILE A 36 -11.48 18.32 16.65
N LEU A 37 -11.08 17.63 17.70
CA LEU A 37 -9.90 16.79 17.71
C LEU A 37 -10.35 15.32 17.60
N ASN A 38 -9.90 14.63 16.57
CA ASN A 38 -10.11 13.20 16.44
C ASN A 38 -8.77 12.48 16.70
N LEU A 39 -8.80 11.52 17.59
CA LEU A 39 -7.70 10.60 17.88
C LEU A 39 -8.02 9.25 17.27
N GLY A 40 -7.08 8.69 16.53
CA GLY A 40 -7.24 7.39 15.89
C GLY A 40 -6.07 6.47 16.18
N ALA A 41 -6.36 5.19 16.34
CA ALA A 41 -5.36 4.15 16.37
C ALA A 41 -5.91 2.91 15.65
N TYR A 42 -5.04 2.21 14.90
CA TYR A 42 -5.39 0.92 14.33
C TYR A 42 -4.17 0.01 14.33
N GLY A 43 -4.44 -1.27 14.17
CA GLY A 43 -3.36 -2.23 14.02
C GLY A 43 -3.84 -3.64 13.73
N ASN A 44 -2.89 -4.45 13.34
CA ASN A 44 -3.01 -5.89 13.23
C ASN A 44 -1.83 -6.57 13.92
N LEU A 45 -2.10 -7.70 14.52
CA LEU A 45 -1.06 -8.59 15.03
C LEU A 45 -0.41 -9.34 13.87
N GLN A 46 0.80 -9.84 14.09
CA GLN A 46 1.42 -10.78 13.14
C GLN A 46 0.50 -11.97 12.90
N GLN A 47 0.31 -12.32 11.64
CA GLN A 47 -0.59 -13.40 11.23
C GLN A 47 0.11 -14.38 10.31
N SER A 48 -0.30 -15.64 10.36
CA SER A 48 0.20 -16.68 9.49
C SER A 48 -0.90 -17.15 8.56
N LEU A 49 -0.70 -16.96 7.27
CA LEU A 49 -1.59 -17.45 6.23
C LEU A 49 -1.10 -18.80 5.73
N ARG A 50 -2.02 -19.72 5.50
CA ARG A 50 -1.71 -20.96 4.78
C ARG A 50 -1.44 -20.63 3.33
N ALA A 51 -0.41 -21.23 2.77
CA ALA A 51 -0.03 -21.03 1.38
C ALA A 51 0.15 -22.38 0.69
N LYS A 52 -0.24 -22.44 -0.58
CA LYS A 52 0.07 -23.55 -1.48
C LYS A 52 0.69 -22.94 -2.72
N LYS A 53 1.76 -23.54 -3.22
CA LYS A 53 2.37 -23.13 -4.47
C LYS A 53 2.57 -24.31 -5.39
N ASP A 54 2.36 -24.06 -6.67
CA ASP A 54 2.70 -24.93 -7.77
C ASP A 54 3.90 -24.30 -8.51
N ASN A 55 4.96 -25.05 -8.73
CA ASN A 55 6.10 -24.64 -9.54
C ASN A 55 6.25 -25.61 -10.70
N ILE A 56 6.33 -25.06 -11.89
CA ILE A 56 6.53 -25.81 -13.13
C ILE A 56 7.75 -25.20 -13.84
N ASP A 57 8.74 -26.03 -14.11
CA ASP A 57 9.88 -25.66 -14.92
C ASP A 57 9.86 -26.53 -16.18
N GLU A 58 9.74 -25.90 -17.33
CA GLU A 58 9.55 -26.54 -18.62
C GLU A 58 10.59 -26.05 -19.62
N THR A 59 10.95 -26.93 -20.53
CA THR A 59 11.65 -26.59 -21.76
C THR A 59 10.62 -26.39 -22.86
N ILE A 60 10.62 -25.25 -23.51
CA ILE A 60 9.62 -24.89 -24.52
C ILE A 60 10.26 -24.56 -25.87
N ALA A 61 9.48 -24.76 -26.94
CA ALA A 61 9.73 -24.21 -28.27
C ALA A 61 8.51 -23.43 -28.74
N TYR A 62 8.70 -22.56 -29.72
CA TYR A 62 7.57 -21.93 -30.41
C TYR A 62 7.27 -22.67 -31.70
N ASP A 63 6.00 -22.91 -31.98
CA ASP A 63 5.58 -23.36 -33.30
C ASP A 63 5.69 -22.22 -34.32
N GLY A 64 5.56 -22.55 -35.60
CA GLY A 64 5.63 -21.55 -36.68
C GLY A 64 4.50 -20.51 -36.66
N ASN A 65 3.47 -20.68 -35.84
CA ASN A 65 2.32 -19.79 -35.67
C ASN A 65 2.37 -18.99 -34.37
N GLY A 66 3.47 -19.10 -33.60
CA GLY A 66 3.65 -18.38 -32.30
C GLY A 66 3.03 -19.10 -31.11
N GLY A 67 2.54 -20.32 -31.26
CA GLY A 67 2.10 -21.18 -30.15
C GLY A 67 3.28 -21.74 -29.37
N ILE A 68 3.07 -22.00 -28.07
CA ILE A 68 4.07 -22.59 -27.17
C ILE A 68 3.88 -24.13 -27.19
N ILE A 69 4.96 -24.85 -27.48
CA ILE A 69 5.04 -26.29 -27.37
C ILE A 69 5.95 -26.65 -26.22
N THR A 70 5.46 -27.37 -25.22
CA THR A 70 6.30 -27.93 -24.15
C THR A 70 7.07 -29.13 -24.71
N ILE A 71 8.41 -29.04 -24.67
CA ILE A 71 9.31 -30.11 -25.13
C ILE A 71 9.56 -31.09 -24.00
N ASP A 72 9.81 -30.59 -22.81
CA ASP A 72 10.07 -31.40 -21.62
C ASP A 72 9.70 -30.64 -20.36
N THR A 73 9.19 -31.36 -19.35
CA THR A 73 8.92 -30.83 -18.01
C THR A 73 10.04 -31.25 -17.09
N VAL A 74 10.93 -30.29 -16.80
CA VAL A 74 12.13 -30.52 -15.99
C VAL A 74 11.77 -30.72 -14.50
N SER A 75 10.81 -29.97 -14.00
CA SER A 75 10.34 -30.04 -12.62
C SER A 75 8.87 -29.66 -12.51
N TYR A 76 8.12 -30.45 -11.76
CA TYR A 76 6.73 -30.16 -11.46
C TYR A 76 6.43 -30.43 -10.00
N ASN A 77 6.42 -29.38 -9.18
CA ASN A 77 6.09 -29.45 -7.77
C ASN A 77 4.69 -28.87 -7.55
N LYS A 78 3.73 -29.74 -7.33
CA LYS A 78 2.32 -29.37 -7.15
C LYS A 78 1.94 -29.31 -5.69
N GLU A 79 1.15 -28.29 -5.35
CA GLU A 79 0.54 -28.11 -4.01
C GLU A 79 1.54 -28.16 -2.84
N VAL A 80 2.74 -27.62 -3.05
CA VAL A 80 3.69 -27.47 -1.95
C VAL A 80 3.08 -26.57 -0.89
N SER A 81 2.74 -27.19 0.24
CA SER A 81 2.11 -26.49 1.37
C SER A 81 3.14 -25.73 2.20
N GLY A 82 2.77 -24.55 2.67
CA GLY A 82 3.61 -23.73 3.51
C GLY A 82 2.80 -22.65 4.23
N THR A 83 3.52 -21.75 4.88
CA THR A 83 2.93 -20.59 5.54
C THR A 83 3.62 -19.31 5.11
N VAL A 84 2.82 -18.25 5.01
CA VAL A 84 3.33 -16.88 4.85
C VAL A 84 3.00 -16.12 6.13
N LYS A 85 4.04 -15.64 6.83
CA LYS A 85 3.88 -14.80 8.02
C LYS A 85 3.84 -13.35 7.57
N ILE A 86 2.70 -12.70 7.80
CA ILE A 86 2.51 -11.27 7.55
C ILE A 86 2.83 -10.52 8.84
N PRO A 87 3.64 -9.46 8.78
CA PRO A 87 4.04 -8.69 9.95
C PRO A 87 2.86 -7.97 10.59
N GLY A 88 2.98 -7.72 11.90
CA GLY A 88 2.10 -6.80 12.60
C GLY A 88 2.41 -5.35 12.20
N THR A 89 1.36 -4.55 12.08
CA THR A 89 1.42 -3.11 11.79
C THR A 89 0.57 -2.37 12.81
N TYR A 90 1.07 -1.27 13.33
CA TYR A 90 0.39 -0.41 14.30
C TYR A 90 0.50 1.03 13.86
N SER A 91 -0.59 1.75 13.98
CA SER A 91 -0.64 3.18 13.68
C SER A 91 -1.44 3.93 14.73
N ALA A 92 -1.00 5.15 15.00
CA ALA A 92 -1.73 6.10 15.82
C ALA A 92 -1.57 7.50 15.23
N GLY A 93 -2.62 8.30 15.32
CA GLY A 93 -2.60 9.64 14.79
C GLY A 93 -3.73 10.50 15.32
N PHE A 94 -3.72 11.73 14.89
CA PHE A 94 -4.79 12.66 15.21
C PHE A 94 -5.09 13.59 14.02
N THR A 95 -6.31 14.10 14.00
CA THR A 95 -6.69 15.22 13.16
C THR A 95 -7.34 16.32 14.03
N TYR A 96 -7.00 17.55 13.74
CA TYR A 96 -7.66 18.72 14.31
C TYR A 96 -8.32 19.50 13.20
N THR A 97 -9.61 19.75 13.34
CA THR A 97 -10.42 20.50 12.39
C THR A 97 -11.06 21.70 13.07
N ASN A 98 -10.86 22.88 12.50
CA ASN A 98 -11.62 24.07 12.84
C ASN A 98 -12.41 24.58 11.61
N SER A 99 -12.94 25.81 11.66
CA SER A 99 -13.76 26.38 10.58
C SER A 99 -13.06 26.42 9.21
N ASP A 100 -11.75 26.64 9.16
CA ASP A 100 -11.01 26.89 7.92
C ASP A 100 -9.91 25.86 7.66
N TRP A 101 -9.41 25.22 8.73
CA TRP A 101 -8.24 24.37 8.68
C TRP A 101 -8.52 22.96 9.17
N LEU A 102 -7.88 21.99 8.51
CA LEU A 102 -7.71 20.66 9.03
C LEU A 102 -6.22 20.32 9.04
N PHE A 103 -5.73 19.90 10.18
CA PHE A 103 -4.37 19.37 10.37
C PHE A 103 -4.45 17.91 10.73
N GLY A 104 -3.55 17.11 10.21
CA GLY A 104 -3.45 15.71 10.57
C GLY A 104 -2.01 15.26 10.66
N VAL A 105 -1.75 14.41 11.65
CA VAL A 105 -0.46 13.72 11.81
C VAL A 105 -0.74 12.28 12.19
N ASP A 106 -0.05 11.35 11.56
CA ASP A 106 -0.05 9.95 11.93
C ASP A 106 1.35 9.34 11.94
N PHE A 107 1.51 8.35 12.79
CA PHE A 107 2.69 7.52 12.90
C PHE A 107 2.30 6.06 12.72
N GLU A 108 3.03 5.35 11.88
CA GLU A 108 2.83 3.93 11.61
C GLU A 108 4.15 3.18 11.81
N THR A 109 4.07 1.98 12.36
CA THR A 109 5.22 1.08 12.45
C THR A 109 4.82 -0.32 12.04
N SER A 110 5.72 -1.01 11.32
CA SER A 110 5.52 -2.38 10.85
C SER A 110 6.75 -3.24 11.12
N ASN A 111 6.52 -4.42 11.69
CA ASN A 111 7.59 -5.36 12.05
C ASN A 111 7.94 -6.29 10.87
N TRP A 112 8.43 -5.72 9.76
CA TRP A 112 8.77 -6.48 8.54
C TRP A 112 9.85 -7.54 8.76
N LYS A 113 10.72 -7.43 9.75
CA LYS A 113 11.69 -8.49 10.09
C LYS A 113 11.01 -9.81 10.46
N ALA A 114 9.76 -9.78 10.87
CA ALA A 114 8.98 -10.99 11.18
C ALA A 114 8.35 -11.66 9.95
N TYR A 115 8.43 -11.03 8.78
CA TYR A 115 7.95 -11.60 7.52
C TYR A 115 8.68 -12.91 7.21
N ARG A 116 7.92 -13.92 6.78
CA ARG A 116 8.46 -15.21 6.30
C ARG A 116 7.62 -15.70 5.13
N TYR A 117 8.30 -16.10 4.09
CA TYR A 117 7.69 -16.76 2.95
C TYR A 117 8.15 -18.22 2.91
N TYR A 118 7.24 -19.16 3.18
CA TYR A 118 7.57 -20.59 3.31
C TYR A 118 8.72 -20.85 4.30
N GLY A 119 8.75 -20.12 5.41
CA GLY A 119 9.79 -20.21 6.44
C GLY A 119 11.09 -19.49 6.14
N GLN A 120 11.28 -19.01 4.92
CA GLN A 120 12.47 -18.28 4.50
C GLN A 120 12.41 -16.82 4.94
N GLU A 121 13.56 -16.29 5.34
CA GLU A 121 13.75 -14.86 5.61
C GLU A 121 13.94 -14.12 4.30
N ASP A 122 13.36 -12.95 4.21
CA ASP A 122 13.56 -12.04 3.08
C ASP A 122 14.44 -10.84 3.50
N ALA A 123 14.98 -10.14 2.53
CA ALA A 123 15.84 -8.97 2.74
C ALA A 123 14.99 -7.74 3.14
N VAL A 124 14.31 -7.83 4.28
CA VAL A 124 13.41 -6.80 4.79
C VAL A 124 13.83 -6.28 6.17
N GLN A 125 13.41 -5.07 6.48
CA GLN A 125 13.65 -4.40 7.76
C GLN A 125 12.36 -3.80 8.32
N ASN A 126 12.34 -3.62 9.65
CA ASN A 126 11.24 -2.90 10.29
C ASN A 126 11.15 -1.48 9.75
N THR A 127 9.92 -1.02 9.58
CA THR A 127 9.63 0.32 9.11
C THR A 127 8.89 1.13 10.16
N TRP A 128 9.07 2.42 10.08
CA TRP A 128 8.21 3.41 10.70
C TRP A 128 7.95 4.52 9.69
N LEU A 129 6.81 5.16 9.78
CA LEU A 129 6.42 6.20 8.84
C LEU A 129 5.67 7.29 9.59
N ILE A 130 6.11 8.52 9.41
CA ILE A 130 5.39 9.71 9.87
C ILE A 130 4.76 10.36 8.65
N ARG A 131 3.48 10.69 8.76
CA ARG A 131 2.74 11.46 7.76
C ARG A 131 2.17 12.71 8.44
N ALA A 132 2.24 13.84 7.76
CA ALA A 132 1.60 15.07 8.20
C ALA A 132 0.90 15.72 7.01
N GLY A 133 -0.25 16.30 7.26
CA GLY A 133 -1.03 16.96 6.22
C GLY A 133 -1.82 18.14 6.75
N VAL A 134 -2.10 19.08 5.86
CA VAL A 134 -2.91 20.25 6.12
C VAL A 134 -3.88 20.49 4.99
N GLN A 135 -5.10 20.90 5.33
CA GLN A 135 -6.08 21.40 4.39
C GLN A 135 -6.55 22.77 4.83
N TYR A 136 -6.65 23.67 3.86
CA TYR A 136 -7.23 24.99 4.04
C TYR A 136 -8.47 25.14 3.16
N TYR A 137 -9.58 25.54 3.79
CA TYR A 137 -10.86 25.75 3.11
C TYR A 137 -11.52 27.04 3.62
N PRO A 138 -11.28 28.19 2.96
CA PRO A 138 -11.71 29.51 3.46
C PRO A 138 -13.17 29.86 3.18
N ALA A 139 -13.95 29.01 2.49
CA ALA A 139 -15.35 29.30 2.26
C ALA A 139 -16.17 29.16 3.53
N LYS A 140 -17.03 30.14 3.78
CA LYS A 140 -18.04 30.15 4.85
C LYS A 140 -19.44 30.18 4.25
N GLU A 141 -20.46 29.89 5.05
CA GLU A 141 -21.85 29.81 4.62
C GLU A 141 -22.30 31.02 3.79
N ASN A 142 -21.82 32.22 4.13
CA ASN A 142 -22.16 33.48 3.46
C ASN A 142 -21.08 33.97 2.47
N THR A 143 -20.20 33.08 1.97
CA THR A 143 -19.17 33.50 1.01
C THR A 143 -19.83 33.80 -0.34
N PRO A 144 -19.67 35.02 -0.91
CA PRO A 144 -20.24 35.35 -2.21
C PRO A 144 -19.70 34.45 -3.33
N ALA A 145 -20.56 34.04 -4.26
CA ALA A 145 -20.19 33.20 -5.39
C ALA A 145 -19.09 33.81 -6.28
N SER A 146 -19.01 35.16 -6.33
CA SER A 146 -17.96 35.89 -7.04
C SER A 146 -16.54 35.62 -6.51
N LYS A 147 -16.40 35.07 -5.31
CA LYS A 147 -15.10 34.71 -4.70
C LYS A 147 -14.80 33.23 -4.91
N TYR A 148 -14.80 32.75 -6.15
CA TYR A 148 -14.61 31.34 -6.50
C TYR A 148 -13.42 30.68 -5.78
N TRP A 149 -12.26 31.34 -5.72
CA TRP A 149 -11.05 30.79 -5.09
C TRP A 149 -11.20 30.49 -3.59
N ARG A 150 -12.19 31.04 -2.93
CA ARG A 150 -12.50 30.70 -1.51
C ARG A 150 -13.20 29.36 -1.37
N PHE A 151 -13.81 28.87 -2.43
CA PHE A 151 -14.43 27.54 -2.46
C PHE A 151 -13.46 26.42 -2.87
N VAL A 152 -12.23 26.78 -3.23
CA VAL A 152 -11.17 25.82 -3.52
C VAL A 152 -10.60 25.31 -2.19
N LYS A 153 -10.47 23.97 -2.07
CA LYS A 153 -9.79 23.34 -0.94
C LYS A 153 -8.33 23.13 -1.30
N TYR A 154 -7.45 23.75 -0.58
CA TYR A 154 -6.00 23.61 -0.76
C TYR A 154 -5.46 22.58 0.22
N ARG A 155 -4.57 21.71 -0.25
CA ARG A 155 -3.98 20.64 0.55
C ARG A 155 -2.49 20.56 0.34
N ALA A 156 -1.77 20.28 1.43
CA ALA A 156 -0.36 19.91 1.38
C ALA A 156 -0.11 18.79 2.36
N GLY A 157 0.87 17.96 2.04
CA GLY A 157 1.24 16.85 2.90
C GLY A 157 2.69 16.44 2.69
N VAL A 158 3.21 15.76 3.69
CA VAL A 158 4.55 15.19 3.70
C VAL A 158 4.52 13.83 4.39
N TYR A 159 5.34 12.92 3.93
CA TYR A 159 5.67 11.72 4.68
C TYR A 159 7.17 11.43 4.65
N TYR A 160 7.62 10.73 5.69
CA TYR A 160 9.00 10.32 5.84
C TYR A 160 9.12 9.03 6.66
N GLY A 161 10.01 8.14 6.22
CA GLY A 161 10.37 6.91 6.94
C GLY A 161 11.35 6.05 6.16
N PRO A 162 11.87 4.96 6.72
CA PRO A 162 12.68 4.01 6.00
C PRO A 162 11.83 3.11 5.08
N ASP A 163 12.38 2.71 3.95
CA ASP A 163 11.82 1.65 3.11
C ASP A 163 11.89 0.28 3.83
N TYR A 164 10.95 -0.62 3.54
CA TYR A 164 10.94 -1.98 4.09
C TYR A 164 12.00 -2.90 3.47
N ILE A 165 12.50 -2.58 2.27
CA ILE A 165 13.54 -3.35 1.59
C ILE A 165 14.89 -3.03 2.24
N LYS A 166 15.55 -4.06 2.75
CA LYS A 166 16.90 -3.95 3.32
C LYS A 166 17.95 -4.20 2.25
N LEU A 167 18.46 -3.15 1.66
CA LEU A 167 19.69 -3.18 0.86
C LEU A 167 20.91 -2.91 1.75
N THR A 168 22.10 -2.87 1.15
CA THR A 168 23.36 -2.54 1.85
C THR A 168 23.29 -1.21 2.62
N LYS A 169 22.46 -0.25 2.13
CA LYS A 169 22.12 0.99 2.82
C LYS A 169 20.60 1.11 2.92
N SER A 170 20.10 1.48 4.09
CA SER A 170 18.69 1.84 4.26
C SER A 170 18.39 3.08 3.41
N ARG A 171 17.31 3.02 2.63
CA ARG A 171 16.86 4.15 1.83
C ARG A 171 15.67 4.81 2.53
N PRO A 172 15.67 6.15 2.68
CA PRO A 172 14.48 6.85 3.13
C PRO A 172 13.42 6.85 2.03
N ALA A 173 12.17 6.59 2.41
CA ALA A 173 11.00 6.84 1.59
C ALA A 173 10.39 8.18 2.06
N TYR A 174 10.28 9.15 1.17
CA TYR A 174 9.68 10.44 1.48
C TYR A 174 8.96 11.02 0.27
N ALA A 175 7.95 11.80 0.51
CA ALA A 175 7.34 12.65 -0.50
C ALA A 175 6.76 13.92 0.12
N VAL A 176 6.67 14.94 -0.71
CA VAL A 176 5.89 16.15 -0.47
C VAL A 176 4.79 16.19 -1.51
N THR A 177 3.56 16.46 -1.08
CA THR A 177 2.39 16.52 -1.94
C THR A 177 1.69 17.86 -1.80
N ALA A 178 1.13 18.36 -2.90
CA ALA A 178 0.26 19.52 -2.90
C ALA A 178 -0.92 19.24 -3.82
N GLY A 179 -2.09 19.80 -3.51
CA GLY A 179 -3.28 19.59 -4.31
C GLY A 179 -4.33 20.66 -4.06
N ALA A 180 -5.24 20.79 -5.02
CA ALA A 180 -6.42 21.64 -4.91
C ALA A 180 -7.65 20.90 -5.40
N SER A 181 -8.79 21.10 -4.72
CA SER A 181 -10.10 20.60 -5.15
C SER A 181 -10.97 21.76 -5.56
N PHE A 182 -11.38 21.77 -6.82
CA PHE A 182 -12.21 22.81 -7.42
C PHE A 182 -13.68 22.38 -7.39
N PRO A 183 -14.61 23.21 -6.86
CA PRO A 183 -16.01 22.92 -6.97
C PRO A 183 -16.47 23.10 -8.42
N LEU A 184 -17.13 22.09 -8.97
CA LEU A 184 -17.81 22.22 -10.27
C LEU A 184 -19.22 22.77 -9.98
N THR A 185 -19.50 23.97 -10.42
CA THR A 185 -20.86 24.51 -10.40
C THR A 185 -21.66 23.84 -11.51
N THR A 186 -22.51 22.88 -11.16
CA THR A 186 -23.58 22.44 -12.07
C THR A 186 -24.59 23.59 -12.13
N ALA A 187 -24.65 24.27 -13.25
CA ALA A 187 -25.74 25.19 -13.53
C ALA A 187 -27.03 24.34 -13.64
N THR A 188 -27.78 24.24 -12.56
CA THR A 188 -29.16 23.77 -12.64
C THR A 188 -29.95 24.96 -13.21
N THR A 189 -30.16 24.97 -14.51
CA THR A 189 -31.19 25.81 -15.12
C THR A 189 -32.55 25.33 -14.58
N MET A 190 -33.18 26.14 -13.75
CA MET A 190 -34.63 26.10 -13.56
C MET A 190 -35.34 26.70 -14.75
#